data_6b3d8ee760780f4b732dd00454c2495d
#
_entry.id   6b3d8ee760780f4b732dd00454c2495d
#
_cell.length_a   1.000
_cell.length_b   1.000
_cell.length_c   1.000
_cell.angle_alpha   90.00
_cell.angle_beta   90.00
_cell.angle_gamma   90.00
#
_symmetry.space_group_name_H-M   'P 1'
#
loop_
_entity.id
_entity.type
_entity.pdbx_description
1 polymer ?
#
loop_
_entity_poly.entity_id
_entity_poly.type
_entity_poly.pdbx_seq_one_letter_code
_entity_poly.pdbx_strand_id
1 'polypeptide(L)' 'MLFDYTSTRWKHKRLAILRRDGYKCQHCKRYGRAVEATEVHHIKHADEYPELVWENNNLISLCHACHNKQHPEKGGNWKR' A
#
# COMPACT_ATOMS: atom_id res chain seq x y z
N MET A 1 12.73 -12.51 6.41
CA MET A 1 13.46 -11.40 5.82
C MET A 1 12.56 -10.19 5.63
N LEU A 2 13.03 -9.01 6.00
CA LEU A 2 12.21 -7.81 5.89
C LEU A 2 12.42 -7.14 4.54
N PHE A 3 11.34 -6.59 4.02
CA PHE A 3 11.39 -5.84 2.79
C PHE A 3 12.05 -4.49 3.03
N ASP A 4 12.96 -4.10 2.17
CA ASP A 4 13.68 -2.84 2.32
C ASP A 4 12.92 -1.70 1.66
N TYR A 5 12.14 -0.97 2.46
CA TYR A 5 11.36 0.15 1.97
C TYR A 5 12.19 1.38 1.69
N THR A 6 13.48 1.35 2.02
CA THR A 6 14.35 2.50 1.76
C THR A 6 15.15 2.36 0.48
N SER A 7 15.05 1.22 -0.20
CA SER A 7 15.81 0.99 -1.42
C SER A 7 15.35 1.90 -2.54
N THR A 8 16.28 2.22 -3.44
CA THR A 8 15.97 3.03 -4.60
C THR A 8 14.98 2.30 -5.50
N ARG A 9 15.13 0.99 -5.62
CA ARG A 9 14.21 0.20 -6.43
C ARG A 9 12.78 0.33 -5.93
N TRP A 10 12.60 0.28 -4.62
CA TRP A 10 11.26 0.43 -4.04
C TRP A 10 10.70 1.82 -4.28
N LYS A 11 11.54 2.83 -4.14
CA LYS A 11 11.10 4.21 -4.35
C LYS A 11 10.59 4.40 -5.78
N HIS A 12 11.29 3.83 -6.75
CA HIS A 12 10.85 3.91 -8.14
C HIS A 12 9.55 3.14 -8.37
N LYS A 13 9.47 1.95 -7.78
CA LYS A 13 8.26 1.14 -7.91
C LYS A 13 7.07 1.84 -7.29
N ARG A 14 7.29 2.44 -6.13
CA ARG A 14 6.25 3.17 -5.42
C ARG A 14 5.69 4.30 -6.28
N LEU A 15 6.56 5.07 -6.90
CA LEU A 15 6.13 6.16 -7.77
C LEU A 15 5.34 5.64 -8.97
N ALA A 16 5.78 4.52 -9.54
CA ALA A 16 5.08 3.94 -10.69
C ALA A 16 3.66 3.54 -10.30
N ILE A 17 3.50 2.95 -9.12
CA ILE A 17 2.19 2.54 -8.65
C ILE A 17 1.30 3.76 -8.36
N LEU A 18 1.87 4.79 -7.73
CA LEU A 18 1.12 6.01 -7.47
C LEU A 18 0.62 6.63 -8.77
N ARG A 19 1.48 6.66 -9.79
CA ARG A 19 1.08 7.18 -11.11
C ARG A 19 -0.01 6.33 -11.73
N ARG A 20 0.11 5.01 -11.64
CA ARG A 20 -0.90 4.12 -12.18
C ARG A 20 -2.26 4.43 -11.56
N ASP A 21 -2.28 4.73 -10.28
CA ASP A 21 -3.52 4.98 -9.55
C ASP A 21 -3.91 6.45 -9.53
N GLY A 22 -3.22 7.28 -10.31
CA GLY A 22 -3.56 8.70 -10.42
C GLY A 22 -3.37 9.47 -9.14
N TYR A 23 -2.50 8.99 -8.26
CA TYR A 23 -2.22 9.60 -6.96
C TYR A 23 -3.48 9.69 -6.10
N LYS A 24 -4.41 8.77 -6.31
CA LYS A 24 -5.64 8.72 -5.52
C LYS A 24 -5.70 7.46 -4.70
N CYS A 25 -6.19 7.59 -3.48
CA CYS A 25 -6.39 6.44 -2.61
C CYS A 25 -7.45 5.53 -3.23
N GLN A 26 -7.05 4.32 -3.57
CA GLN A 26 -7.95 3.40 -4.25
C GLN A 26 -9.05 2.90 -3.32
N HIS A 27 -8.77 2.84 -2.04
CA HIS A 27 -9.76 2.43 -1.07
C HIS A 27 -10.85 3.51 -0.91
N CYS A 28 -10.45 4.78 -0.80
CA CYS A 28 -11.40 5.86 -0.72
C CYS A 28 -12.19 6.00 -2.02
N LYS A 29 -11.52 5.78 -3.15
CA LYS A 29 -12.18 5.87 -4.44
C LYS A 29 -13.32 4.87 -4.55
N ARG A 30 -13.16 3.70 -3.96
CA ARG A 30 -14.21 2.69 -3.96
C ARG A 30 -15.48 3.20 -3.31
N TYR A 31 -15.33 4.10 -2.36
CA TYR A 31 -16.47 4.69 -1.65
C TYR A 31 -16.87 6.05 -2.21
N GLY A 32 -16.39 6.37 -3.41
CA GLY A 32 -16.77 7.61 -4.06
C GLY A 32 -16.07 8.84 -3.54
N ARG A 33 -14.94 8.69 -2.87
CA ARG A 33 -14.19 9.79 -2.30
C ARG A 33 -12.89 10.02 -3.06
N ALA A 34 -12.60 11.27 -3.35
CA ALA A 34 -11.36 11.64 -4.04
C ALA A 34 -10.32 12.10 -3.04
N VAL A 35 -9.60 11.16 -2.47
CA VAL A 35 -8.57 11.45 -1.46
C VAL A 35 -7.21 11.11 -2.05
N GLU A 36 -6.27 12.02 -1.87
CA GLU A 36 -4.94 11.83 -2.42
C GLU A 36 -4.21 10.69 -1.73
N ALA A 37 -3.54 9.86 -2.52
CA ALA A 37 -2.76 8.76 -1.97
C ALA A 37 -1.33 9.23 -1.71
N THR A 38 -0.78 8.82 -0.58
CA THR A 38 0.58 9.14 -0.23
C THR A 38 1.42 7.90 -0.02
N GLU A 39 0.80 6.72 0.03
CA GLU A 39 1.51 5.50 0.37
C GLU A 39 1.10 4.37 -0.55
N VAL A 40 2.01 3.40 -0.70
CA VAL A 40 1.73 2.21 -1.48
C VAL A 40 1.82 1.02 -0.55
N HIS A 41 0.77 0.20 -0.56
CA HIS A 41 0.60 -0.89 0.37
C HIS A 41 0.68 -2.23 -0.36
N HIS A 42 1.33 -3.22 0.27
CA HIS A 42 1.31 -4.59 -0.23
C HIS A 42 0.01 -5.24 0.24
N ILE A 43 -0.82 -5.66 -0.70
CA ILE A 43 -2.09 -6.28 -0.35
C ILE A 43 -1.83 -7.55 0.45
N LYS A 44 -0.92 -8.39 -0.05
CA LYS A 44 -0.43 -9.52 0.71
C LYS A 44 0.92 -9.15 1.26
N HIS A 45 1.09 -9.31 2.56
CA HIS A 45 2.26 -8.79 3.27
C HIS A 45 3.57 -9.35 2.72
N ALA A 46 4.57 -8.47 2.65
CA ALA A 46 5.86 -8.84 2.09
C ALA A 46 6.52 -9.97 2.88
N ASP A 47 6.31 -10.01 4.18
CA ASP A 47 6.91 -11.03 5.02
C ASP A 47 6.38 -12.43 4.71
N GLU A 48 5.11 -12.51 4.36
CA GLU A 48 4.47 -13.79 4.11
C GLU A 48 4.50 -14.18 2.64
N TYR A 49 4.56 -13.20 1.76
CA TYR A 49 4.52 -13.44 0.31
C TYR A 49 5.65 -12.67 -0.37
N PRO A 50 6.91 -13.03 -0.06
CA PRO A 50 8.04 -12.29 -0.66
C PRO A 50 8.07 -12.35 -2.18
N GLU A 51 7.49 -13.39 -2.77
CA GLU A 51 7.46 -13.51 -4.22
C GLU A 51 6.51 -12.51 -4.86
N LEU A 52 5.64 -11.86 -4.08
CA LEU A 52 4.66 -10.92 -4.61
C LEU A 52 5.03 -9.46 -4.35
N VAL A 53 6.19 -9.20 -3.76
CA VAL A 53 6.53 -7.82 -3.36
C VAL A 53 6.68 -6.87 -4.54
N TRP A 54 6.98 -7.39 -5.71
CA TRP A 54 7.15 -6.56 -6.91
C TRP A 54 6.01 -6.69 -7.90
N GLU A 55 4.98 -7.46 -7.54
CA GLU A 55 3.83 -7.66 -8.43
C GLU A 55 2.91 -6.45 -8.42
N ASN A 56 2.63 -5.91 -9.60
CA ASN A 56 1.76 -4.75 -9.69
C ASN A 56 0.39 -5.02 -9.09
N ASN A 57 -0.12 -6.23 -9.26
CA ASN A 57 -1.45 -6.58 -8.76
C ASN A 57 -1.49 -6.70 -7.24
N ASN A 58 -0.34 -6.74 -6.60
CA ASN A 58 -0.25 -6.84 -5.15
C ASN A 58 0.03 -5.48 -4.51
N LEU A 59 0.04 -4.42 -5.30
CA LEU A 59 0.37 -3.08 -4.81
C LEU A 59 -0.80 -2.15 -5.07
N ILE A 60 -1.11 -1.33 -4.07
CA ILE A 60 -2.24 -0.42 -4.14
C ILE A 60 -1.88 0.89 -3.46
N SER A 61 -2.32 2.00 -4.07
CA SER A 61 -2.08 3.33 -3.50
C SER A 61 -3.15 3.64 -2.48
N LEU A 62 -2.74 4.11 -1.32
CA LEU A 62 -3.66 4.44 -0.22
C LEU A 62 -3.30 5.78 0.41
N CYS A 63 -4.28 6.43 1.01
CA CYS A 63 -4.00 7.57 1.84
C CYS A 63 -3.50 7.07 3.20
N HIS A 64 -2.94 7.98 3.99
CA HIS A 64 -2.34 7.59 5.26
C HIS A 64 -3.35 6.89 6.18
N ALA A 65 -4.56 7.41 6.26
CA ALA A 65 -5.58 6.83 7.13
C ALA A 65 -5.95 5.41 6.73
N CYS A 66 -6.13 5.19 5.42
CA CYS A 66 -6.49 3.85 4.95
C CYS A 66 -5.32 2.89 5.12
N HIS A 67 -4.11 3.37 4.91
CA HIS A 67 -2.92 2.53 5.09
C HIS A 67 -2.81 2.08 6.54
N ASN A 68 -3.06 2.97 7.48
CA ASN A 68 -3.01 2.60 8.89
C ASN A 68 -4.05 1.55 9.25
N LYS A 69 -5.21 1.61 8.61
CA LYS A 69 -6.24 0.62 8.86
C LYS A 69 -5.83 -0.77 8.41
N GLN A 70 -4.92 -0.85 7.46
CA GLN A 70 -4.46 -2.12 6.94
C GLN A 70 -3.37 -2.76 7.80
N HIS A 71 -2.94 -2.08 8.85
CA HIS A 71 -1.90 -2.58 9.74
C HIS A 71 -2.48 -2.83 11.13
N PRO A 72 -3.13 -3.96 11.33
CA PRO A 72 -3.82 -4.25 12.59
C PRO A 72 -2.93 -4.22 13.81
N GLU A 73 -1.66 -4.49 13.63
CA GLU A 73 -0.76 -4.48 14.76
C GLU A 73 -0.72 -3.11 15.44
N LYS A 74 -1.10 -2.08 14.74
CA LYS A 74 -1.13 -0.76 15.32
C LYS A 74 -2.22 -0.65 16.36
N GLY A 75 -3.36 -1.20 16.07
CA GLY A 75 -4.49 -1.12 16.96
C GLY A 75 -4.62 -2.30 17.86
N GLY A 76 -3.93 -3.36 17.54
CA GLY A 76 -3.92 -4.53 18.37
C GLY A 76 -5.09 -5.47 18.19
N ASN A 77 -6.26 -4.99 17.97
CA ASN A 77 -7.41 -5.87 17.86
C ASN A 77 -8.51 -5.28 17.04
N TRP A 78 -8.13 -4.58 16.04
CA TRP A 78 -9.11 -3.96 15.20
C TRP A 78 -9.99 -4.96 14.47
N LYS A 79 -9.46 -6.14 14.32
CA LYS A 79 -10.14 -7.08 13.54
C LYS A 79 -11.40 -7.54 14.13
N ARG A 80 -11.77 -7.58 13.78
CA ARG A 80 -12.60 -8.06 14.18
C ARG A 80 -13.36 -8.20 13.73
#